data_68b2ce55cd94c20bdca4743422dd90ca
#
_entry.id   68b2ce55cd94c20bdca4743422dd90ca
#
_cell.length_a   1.000
_cell.length_b   1.000
_cell.length_c   1.000
_cell.angle_alpha   90.00
_cell.angle_beta   90.00
_cell.angle_gamma   90.00
#
_symmetry.space_group_name_H-M   'P 1'
#
loop_
_entity.id
_entity.type
_entity.pdbx_description
1 polymer ?
#
loop_
_entity_poly.entity_id
_entity_poly.type
_entity_poly.pdbx_seq_one_letter_code
_entity_poly.pdbx_strand_id
1 'polypeptide(L)'
;YAGYTIRRLCQEMHDFYKERKVNVLQKHLFLKNYFPIYSMSPQEANYELVRGHGELIDLAEAEGRVALEGGVPYPPGVPCIQPGEKWSKTAIAYFMALAEVFNLFPGFTPELQGVYMERAADGKFHVYAQVLKKEYEKIL
;
A
#
# COMPACT_ATOMS: atom_id res chain seq x y z
N TYR A 1 14.19 -19.05 19.66
CA TYR A 1 14.52 -17.62 19.93
C TYR A 1 15.46 -17.44 21.15
N ALA A 2 16.24 -18.47 21.52
CA ALA A 2 17.21 -18.35 22.59
C ALA A 2 18.22 -17.23 22.28
N GLY A 3 18.36 -16.26 23.19
CA GLY A 3 19.26 -15.11 23.03
C GLY A 3 18.67 -13.89 22.29
N TYR A 4 17.41 -13.94 21.82
CA TYR A 4 16.73 -12.78 21.26
C TYR A 4 16.10 -11.94 22.39
N THR A 5 16.54 -10.72 22.52
CA THR A 5 16.11 -9.81 23.61
C THR A 5 15.21 -8.69 23.06
N ILE A 6 14.39 -8.11 23.95
CA ILE A 6 13.59 -6.92 23.61
C ILE A 6 14.48 -5.78 23.11
N ARG A 7 15.65 -5.59 23.71
CA ARG A 7 16.61 -4.57 23.26
C ARG A 7 17.04 -4.81 21.81
N ARG A 8 17.32 -6.05 21.44
CA ARG A 8 17.69 -6.42 20.06
C ARG A 8 16.52 -6.19 19.12
N LEU A 9 15.30 -6.57 19.49
CA LEU A 9 14.10 -6.30 18.70
C LEU A 9 13.92 -4.79 18.45
N CYS A 10 13.98 -3.99 19.50
CA CYS A 10 13.85 -2.53 19.37
C CYS A 10 14.94 -1.93 18.48
N GLN A 11 16.17 -2.44 18.56
CA GLN A 11 17.28 -1.97 17.71
C GLN A 11 17.03 -2.33 16.25
N GLU A 12 16.65 -3.57 15.98
CA GLU A 12 16.36 -4.03 14.59
C GLU A 12 15.19 -3.27 13.97
N MET A 13 14.13 -3.02 14.74
CA MET A 13 13.01 -2.16 14.30
C MET A 13 13.45 -0.73 14.02
N HIS A 14 14.25 -0.14 14.92
CA HIS A 14 14.78 1.22 14.74
C HIS A 14 15.62 1.31 13.46
N ASP A 15 16.53 0.36 13.28
CA ASP A 15 17.43 0.34 12.12
C ASP A 15 16.65 0.14 10.82
N PHE A 16 15.66 -0.74 10.80
CA PHE A 16 14.74 -0.93 9.68
C PHE A 16 13.98 0.36 9.32
N TYR A 17 13.34 0.99 10.31
CA TYR A 17 12.59 2.23 10.07
C TYR A 17 13.48 3.37 9.60
N LYS A 18 14.71 3.46 10.13
CA LYS A 18 15.69 4.46 9.71
C LYS A 18 16.18 4.22 8.29
N GLU A 19 16.53 3.00 7.95
CA GLU A 19 17.01 2.61 6.62
C GLU A 19 15.93 2.84 5.55
N ARG A 20 14.70 2.44 5.81
CA ARG A 20 13.56 2.60 4.90
C ARG A 20 12.91 3.98 4.97
N LYS A 21 13.41 4.86 5.83
CA LYS A 21 12.87 6.22 6.03
C LYS A 21 11.36 6.25 6.30
N VAL A 22 10.86 5.23 7.02
CA VAL A 22 9.41 5.05 7.27
C VAL A 22 8.79 6.28 7.93
N ASN A 23 9.49 6.92 8.87
CA ASN A 23 9.06 8.18 9.51
C ASN A 23 8.91 9.33 8.50
N VAL A 24 9.75 9.38 7.47
CA VAL A 24 9.65 10.40 6.40
C VAL A 24 8.44 10.10 5.51
N LEU A 25 8.26 8.83 5.13
CA LEU A 25 7.10 8.40 4.34
C LEU A 25 5.80 8.68 5.07
N GLN A 26 5.70 8.32 6.36
CA GLN A 26 4.53 8.61 7.19
C GLN A 26 4.24 10.12 7.28
N LYS A 27 5.27 10.94 7.49
CA LYS A 27 5.10 12.39 7.50
C LYS A 27 4.59 12.90 6.14
N HIS A 28 5.11 12.40 5.04
CA HIS A 28 4.73 12.83 3.70
C HIS A 28 3.28 12.43 3.35
N LEU A 29 2.77 11.30 3.83
CA LEU A 29 1.38 10.90 3.61
C LEU A 29 0.36 11.96 4.04
N PHE A 30 0.70 12.76 5.06
CA PHE A 30 -0.19 13.78 5.62
C PHE A 30 0.17 15.22 5.22
N LEU A 31 1.12 15.40 4.30
CA LEU A 31 1.44 16.71 3.74
C LEU A 31 0.63 16.95 2.46
N LYS A 32 -0.03 18.08 2.36
CA LYS A 32 -0.94 18.47 1.27
C LYS A 32 -0.37 18.18 -0.14
N ASN A 33 0.92 18.40 -0.35
CA ASN A 33 1.57 18.22 -1.65
C ASN A 33 1.75 16.76 -2.07
N TYR A 34 1.50 15.82 -1.16
CA TYR A 34 1.67 14.37 -1.39
C TYR A 34 0.35 13.59 -1.28
N PHE A 35 -0.77 14.30 -1.07
CA PHE A 35 -2.07 13.65 -1.03
C PHE A 35 -2.39 12.99 -2.37
N PRO A 36 -3.06 11.85 -2.34
CA PRO A 36 -3.63 11.26 -3.54
C PRO A 36 -4.52 12.26 -4.27
N ILE A 37 -4.55 12.17 -5.59
CA ILE A 37 -5.35 13.07 -6.42
C ILE A 37 -6.73 12.46 -6.58
N TYR A 38 -7.75 13.20 -6.22
CA TYR A 38 -9.15 12.83 -6.43
C TYR A 38 -9.44 12.69 -7.94
N SER A 39 -10.11 11.62 -8.33
CA SER A 39 -10.51 11.33 -9.70
C SER A 39 -12.03 11.10 -9.80
N MET A 40 -12.60 10.31 -8.89
CA MET A 40 -14.03 10.02 -8.81
C MET A 40 -14.45 9.81 -7.36
N SER A 41 -15.74 9.80 -7.09
CA SER A 41 -16.24 9.50 -5.74
C SER A 41 -16.00 8.03 -5.37
N PRO A 42 -15.92 7.70 -4.06
CA PRO A 42 -15.84 6.31 -3.63
C PRO A 42 -17.02 5.46 -4.10
N GLN A 43 -18.20 6.05 -4.23
CA GLN A 43 -19.39 5.37 -4.75
C GLN A 43 -19.24 5.00 -6.22
N GLU A 44 -18.75 5.90 -7.04
CA GLU A 44 -18.45 5.64 -8.46
C GLU A 44 -17.37 4.57 -8.62
N ALA A 45 -16.29 4.65 -7.83
CA ALA A 45 -15.25 3.64 -7.82
C ALA A 45 -15.80 2.24 -7.47
N ASN A 46 -16.69 2.16 -6.48
CA ASN A 46 -17.36 0.91 -6.13
C ASN A 46 -18.25 0.40 -7.27
N TYR A 47 -18.98 1.26 -7.98
CA TYR A 47 -19.77 0.84 -9.14
C TYR A 47 -18.88 0.30 -10.26
N GLU A 48 -17.74 0.92 -10.53
CA GLU A 48 -16.79 0.43 -11.52
C GLU A 48 -16.20 -0.93 -11.12
N LEU A 49 -15.89 -1.12 -9.84
CA LEU A 49 -15.42 -2.41 -9.31
C LEU A 49 -16.48 -3.51 -9.52
N VAL A 50 -17.73 -3.26 -9.13
CA VAL A 50 -18.84 -4.22 -9.24
C VAL A 50 -19.14 -4.57 -10.70
N ARG A 51 -18.96 -3.63 -11.63
CA ARG A 51 -19.12 -3.87 -13.07
C ARG A 51 -17.99 -4.67 -13.71
N GLY A 52 -16.95 -5.01 -12.96
CA GLY A 52 -15.78 -5.74 -13.47
C GLY A 52 -14.82 -4.87 -14.32
N HIS A 53 -14.89 -3.55 -14.16
CA HIS A 53 -14.01 -2.60 -14.82
C HIS A 53 -12.66 -2.43 -14.09
N GLY A 54 -12.43 -3.18 -13.02
CA GLY A 54 -11.18 -3.24 -12.29
C GLY A 54 -10.19 -4.24 -12.88
N GLU A 55 -8.92 -4.00 -12.63
CA GLU A 55 -7.82 -4.95 -12.86
C GLU A 55 -6.87 -4.94 -11.66
N LEU A 56 -6.28 -6.09 -11.38
CA LEU A 56 -5.27 -6.25 -10.34
C LEU A 56 -3.88 -6.05 -10.98
N ILE A 57 -3.12 -5.09 -10.48
CA ILE A 57 -1.77 -4.78 -10.99
C ILE A 57 -0.76 -4.79 -9.85
N ASP A 58 0.52 -4.96 -10.17
CA ASP A 58 1.58 -4.78 -9.19
C ASP A 58 1.53 -3.35 -8.64
N LEU A 59 1.60 -3.23 -7.31
CA LEU A 59 1.50 -1.94 -6.63
C LEU A 59 2.62 -0.97 -7.06
N ALA A 60 3.80 -1.49 -7.40
CA ALA A 60 4.90 -0.68 -7.90
C ALA A 60 4.55 0.04 -9.23
N GLU A 61 3.61 -0.50 -10.00
CA GLU A 61 3.14 0.05 -11.28
C GLU A 61 1.88 0.91 -11.13
N ALA A 62 1.34 1.05 -9.92
CA ALA A 62 0.06 1.70 -9.66
C ALA A 62 0.12 3.23 -9.66
N GLU A 63 1.29 3.87 -9.77
CA GLU A 63 1.40 5.34 -9.73
C GLU A 63 0.49 6.00 -10.77
N GLY A 64 -0.36 6.93 -10.29
CA GLY A 64 -1.32 7.65 -11.13
C GLY A 64 -2.56 6.86 -11.56
N ARG A 65 -2.64 5.54 -11.26
CA ARG A 65 -3.83 4.71 -11.51
C ARG A 65 -4.90 4.99 -10.45
N VAL A 66 -6.16 4.94 -10.89
CA VAL A 66 -7.31 5.14 -9.99
C VAL A 66 -7.54 3.90 -9.14
N ALA A 67 -7.46 4.05 -7.82
CA ALA A 67 -7.76 2.99 -6.87
C ALA A 67 -9.27 2.69 -6.85
N LEU A 68 -9.63 1.42 -6.92
CA LEU A 68 -11.02 0.99 -6.74
C LEU A 68 -11.28 0.51 -5.31
N GLU A 69 -10.22 0.26 -4.54
CA GLU A 69 -10.30 -0.06 -3.12
C GLU A 69 -9.39 0.88 -2.32
N GLY A 70 -9.79 1.16 -1.08
CA GLY A 70 -9.04 2.05 -0.20
C GLY A 70 -7.92 1.32 0.52
N GLY A 71 -6.71 1.89 0.49
CA GLY A 71 -5.53 1.31 1.14
C GLY A 71 -5.39 1.75 2.60
N VAL A 72 -5.43 0.79 3.54
CA VAL A 72 -5.34 1.04 4.99
C VAL A 72 -4.32 0.11 5.63
N PRO A 73 -3.17 0.61 6.08
CA PRO A 73 -2.24 -0.18 6.88
C PRO A 73 -2.71 -0.25 8.33
N TYR A 74 -2.64 -1.41 8.95
CA TYR A 74 -3.05 -1.60 10.32
C TYR A 74 -1.93 -2.24 11.17
N PRO A 75 -1.46 -1.60 12.25
CA PRO A 75 -1.75 -0.25 12.73
C PRO A 75 -1.15 0.84 11.83
N PRO A 76 -1.65 2.11 11.83
CA PRO A 76 -2.62 2.68 12.77
C PRO A 76 -4.09 2.62 12.32
N GLY A 77 -4.42 2.09 11.15
CA GLY A 77 -5.78 2.06 10.63
C GLY A 77 -6.24 3.38 10.01
N VAL A 78 -5.29 4.17 9.49
CA VAL A 78 -5.58 5.43 8.80
C VAL A 78 -5.53 5.20 7.30
N PRO A 79 -6.58 5.53 6.54
CA PRO A 79 -6.57 5.41 5.09
C PRO A 79 -5.46 6.27 4.48
N CYS A 80 -4.62 5.65 3.67
CA CYS A 80 -3.56 6.33 2.92
C CYS A 80 -4.00 6.69 1.50
N ILE A 81 -5.03 5.99 1.00
CA ILE A 81 -5.70 6.26 -0.26
C ILE A 81 -7.16 5.81 -0.13
N GLN A 82 -8.08 6.57 -0.72
CA GLN A 82 -9.49 6.26 -0.78
C GLN A 82 -9.87 5.68 -2.16
N PRO A 83 -10.94 4.88 -2.26
CA PRO A 83 -11.47 4.50 -3.56
C PRO A 83 -11.80 5.75 -4.38
N GLY A 84 -11.40 5.75 -5.66
CA GLY A 84 -11.57 6.89 -6.56
C GLY A 84 -10.45 7.92 -6.55
N GLU A 85 -9.43 7.74 -5.71
CA GLU A 85 -8.22 8.54 -5.75
C GLU A 85 -7.13 7.84 -6.59
N LYS A 86 -6.18 8.62 -7.10
CA LYS A 86 -5.03 8.10 -7.82
C LYS A 86 -3.90 7.75 -6.86
N TRP A 87 -3.33 6.56 -7.01
CA TRP A 87 -2.17 6.13 -6.25
C TRP A 87 -1.02 7.12 -6.36
N SER A 88 -0.59 7.69 -5.23
CA SER A 88 0.56 8.55 -5.16
C SER A 88 1.84 7.73 -4.95
N LYS A 89 2.95 8.24 -5.46
CA LYS A 89 4.28 7.64 -5.24
C LYS A 89 4.59 7.43 -3.76
N THR A 90 4.16 8.35 -2.90
CA THR A 90 4.38 8.28 -1.45
C THR A 90 3.57 7.16 -0.81
N ALA A 91 2.29 7.01 -1.18
CA ALA A 91 1.46 5.91 -0.68
C ALA A 91 2.03 4.56 -1.12
N ILE A 92 2.40 4.41 -2.39
CA ILE A 92 3.03 3.19 -2.91
C ILE A 92 4.31 2.87 -2.12
N ALA A 93 5.22 3.83 -1.97
CA ALA A 93 6.47 3.61 -1.26
C ALA A 93 6.24 3.21 0.21
N TYR A 94 5.21 3.76 0.86
CA TYR A 94 4.86 3.40 2.22
C TYR A 94 4.35 1.96 2.33
N PHE A 95 3.40 1.56 1.48
CA PHE A 95 2.90 0.19 1.45
C PHE A 95 3.98 -0.83 1.08
N MET A 96 4.86 -0.51 0.13
CA MET A 96 5.98 -1.37 -0.25
C MET A 96 6.98 -1.55 0.90
N ALA A 97 7.27 -0.49 1.67
CA ALA A 97 8.13 -0.58 2.84
C ALA A 97 7.51 -1.47 3.94
N LEU A 98 6.20 -1.39 4.16
CA LEU A 98 5.49 -2.26 5.11
C LEU A 98 5.44 -3.71 4.61
N ALA A 99 5.20 -3.91 3.32
CA ALA A 99 5.14 -5.25 2.72
C ALA A 99 6.50 -5.97 2.77
N GLU A 100 7.61 -5.24 2.72
CA GLU A 100 8.94 -5.82 2.85
C GLU A 100 9.15 -6.52 4.21
N VAL A 101 8.44 -6.09 5.24
CA VAL A 101 8.47 -6.74 6.56
C VAL A 101 8.07 -8.22 6.47
N PHE A 102 7.10 -8.56 5.61
CA PHE A 102 6.70 -9.96 5.38
C PHE A 102 7.85 -10.80 4.82
N ASN A 103 8.70 -10.20 3.98
CA ASN A 103 9.83 -10.88 3.38
C ASN A 103 11.02 -11.03 4.34
N LEU A 104 11.18 -10.05 5.23
CA LEU A 104 12.32 -10.03 6.17
C LEU A 104 12.03 -10.78 7.48
N PHE A 105 10.78 -10.79 7.93
CA PHE A 105 10.39 -11.35 9.23
C PHE A 105 9.26 -12.36 9.08
N PRO A 106 9.57 -13.60 8.67
CA PRO A 106 8.56 -14.66 8.57
C PRO A 106 7.84 -14.87 9.91
N GLY A 107 6.52 -14.80 9.90
CA GLY A 107 5.68 -14.93 11.09
C GLY A 107 5.22 -13.61 11.70
N PHE A 108 5.71 -12.47 11.22
CA PHE A 108 5.12 -11.15 11.50
C PHE A 108 4.31 -10.70 10.28
N THR A 109 3.00 -10.60 10.44
CA THR A 109 2.07 -10.28 9.37
C THR A 109 1.27 -9.02 9.73
N PRO A 110 1.80 -7.81 9.43
CA PRO A 110 0.99 -6.61 9.56
C PRO A 110 -0.22 -6.68 8.64
N GLU A 111 -1.35 -6.16 9.07
CA GLU A 111 -2.56 -6.14 8.26
C GLU A 111 -2.49 -4.97 7.28
N LEU A 112 -2.56 -5.25 5.98
CA LEU A 112 -2.64 -4.27 4.91
C LEU A 112 -3.96 -4.48 4.18
N GLN A 113 -4.96 -3.64 4.44
CA GLN A 113 -6.26 -3.69 3.79
C GLN A 113 -6.25 -2.93 2.47
N GLY A 114 -7.02 -3.41 1.49
CA GLY A 114 -7.16 -2.80 0.16
C GLY A 114 -5.96 -2.99 -0.77
N VAL A 115 -5.02 -3.83 -0.36
CA VAL A 115 -3.97 -4.38 -1.21
C VAL A 115 -3.89 -5.89 -1.00
N TYR A 116 -3.41 -6.59 -1.99
CA TYR A 116 -3.35 -8.06 -2.02
C TYR A 116 -1.91 -8.51 -2.02
N MET A 117 -1.60 -9.43 -1.14
CA MET A 117 -0.25 -9.98 -1.03
C MET A 117 -0.25 -11.42 -1.50
N GLU A 118 0.53 -11.70 -2.52
CA GLU A 118 0.70 -13.03 -3.07
C GLU A 118 2.15 -13.47 -2.99
N ARG A 119 2.38 -14.73 -2.67
CA ARG A 119 3.71 -15.32 -2.66
C ARG A 119 4.06 -15.77 -4.07
N ALA A 120 5.03 -15.10 -4.68
CA ALA A 120 5.49 -15.43 -6.02
C ALA A 120 6.39 -16.67 -6.05
N ALA A 121 6.72 -17.14 -7.26
CA ALA A 121 7.57 -18.30 -7.47
C ALA A 121 9.01 -18.12 -6.93
N ASP A 122 9.47 -16.89 -6.76
CA ASP A 122 10.74 -16.52 -6.12
C ASP A 122 10.72 -16.68 -4.59
N GLY A 123 9.56 -17.04 -4.03
CA GLY A 123 9.33 -17.22 -2.59
C GLY A 123 9.08 -15.92 -1.83
N LYS A 124 9.07 -14.77 -2.50
CA LYS A 124 8.79 -13.46 -1.91
C LYS A 124 7.33 -13.07 -2.05
N PHE A 125 6.87 -12.24 -1.13
CA PHE A 125 5.56 -11.59 -1.25
C PHE A 125 5.64 -10.40 -2.20
N HIS A 126 4.73 -10.38 -3.15
CA HIS A 126 4.45 -9.24 -4.02
C HIS A 126 3.12 -8.62 -3.63
N VAL A 127 2.99 -7.33 -3.86
CA VAL A 127 1.81 -6.55 -3.46
C VAL A 127 1.09 -6.07 -4.70
N TYR A 128 -0.21 -6.28 -4.73
CA TYR A 128 -1.08 -5.89 -5.84
C TYR A 128 -2.17 -4.95 -5.35
N ALA A 129 -2.62 -4.08 -6.23
CA ALA A 129 -3.74 -3.17 -5.99
C ALA A 129 -4.82 -3.32 -7.06
N GLN A 130 -6.07 -3.19 -6.63
CA GLN A 130 -7.22 -3.15 -7.52
C GLN A 130 -7.39 -1.73 -8.06
N VAL A 131 -7.22 -1.56 -9.36
CA VAL A 131 -7.29 -0.26 -10.03
C VAL A 131 -8.28 -0.28 -11.19
N LEU A 132 -8.76 0.90 -11.58
CA LEU A 132 -9.60 1.05 -12.77
C LEU A 132 -8.80 0.71 -14.03
N LYS A 133 -9.37 -0.08 -14.95
CA LYS A 133 -8.75 -0.36 -16.24
C LYS A 133 -8.61 0.94 -17.06
N LYS A 134 -7.50 1.09 -17.75
CA LYS A 134 -7.17 2.31 -18.53
C LYS A 134 -8.22 2.72 -19.55
N GLU A 135 -8.93 1.75 -20.14
CA GLU A 135 -9.98 2.01 -21.10
C GLU A 135 -11.17 2.77 -20.51
N TYR A 136 -11.40 2.65 -19.20
CA TYR A 136 -12.46 3.35 -18.47
C TYR A 136 -11.98 4.66 -17.82
N GLU A 137 -10.68 4.87 -17.67
CA GLU A 137 -10.13 6.14 -17.15
C GLU A 137 -10.38 7.33 -18.08
N LYS A 138 -10.65 7.09 -19.38
CA LYS A 138 -10.86 8.13 -20.40
C LYS A 138 -12.25 8.74 -20.41
N ILE A 139 -13.17 8.23 -19.61
CA ILE A 139 -14.57 8.68 -19.53
C ILE A 139 -14.75 9.73 -18.43
N LEU A 140 -13.69 10.01 -17.68
CA LEU A 140 -13.63 10.97 -16.59
C LEU A 140 -12.79 12.19 -16.98
#